data_5806f75fe61730c2dfeecb24bb10a3e5
#
_entry.id   5806f75fe61730c2dfeecb24bb10a3e5
#
_cell.length_a   1.000
_cell.length_b   1.000
_cell.length_c   1.000
_cell.angle_alpha   90.00
_cell.angle_beta   90.00
_cell.angle_gamma   90.00
#
_symmetry.space_group_name_H-M   'P 1'
#
loop_
_entity.id
_entity.type
_entity.pdbx_description
1 polymer ?
#
loop_
_entity_poly.entity_id
_entity_poly.type
_entity_poly.pdbx_seq_one_letter_code
_entity_poly.pdbx_strand_id
1 'polypeptide(L)'
;MSKTSARDRALAVLYTADLTGTVPDLTELPRRVTRYVEGVLSRREELDAEISAAATGWRIERMPVVDRNIIRLALYELRKGEMPVGVVVSEAVNLAKRFSTERSGAFVKGVLAKLIEEH
;
A
#
# COMPACT_ATOMS: atom_id res chain seq x y z
N MET A 1 -3.92 -21.06 -12.25
CA MET A 1 -4.96 -20.07 -12.35
C MET A 1 -4.65 -18.86 -11.51
N SER A 2 -4.70 -17.73 -12.12
CA SER A 2 -4.47 -16.51 -11.41
C SER A 2 -5.73 -16.05 -10.69
N LYS A 3 -5.62 -15.84 -9.41
CA LYS A 3 -6.70 -15.25 -8.63
C LYS A 3 -6.35 -13.81 -8.37
N THR A 4 -7.35 -12.95 -8.46
CA THR A 4 -7.15 -11.61 -7.96
C THR A 4 -6.97 -11.74 -6.45
N SER A 5 -5.81 -11.38 -5.97
CA SER A 5 -5.50 -11.54 -4.56
C SER A 5 -6.29 -10.53 -3.73
N ALA A 6 -6.41 -10.81 -2.43
CA ALA A 6 -7.05 -9.88 -1.52
C ALA A 6 -6.30 -8.55 -1.54
N ARG A 7 -4.98 -8.61 -1.67
CA ARG A 7 -4.13 -7.42 -1.75
C ARG A 7 -4.46 -6.58 -2.98
N ASP A 8 -4.60 -7.23 -4.13
CA ASP A 8 -4.94 -6.53 -5.38
C ASP A 8 -6.28 -5.81 -5.25
N ARG A 9 -7.28 -6.50 -4.70
CA ARG A 9 -8.61 -5.92 -4.54
C ARG A 9 -8.61 -4.79 -3.51
N ALA A 10 -7.85 -4.96 -2.44
CA ALA A 10 -7.72 -3.91 -1.43
C ALA A 10 -7.10 -2.66 -2.04
N LEU A 11 -6.08 -2.84 -2.88
CA LEU A 11 -5.46 -1.71 -3.56
C LEU A 11 -6.48 -0.97 -4.42
N ALA A 12 -7.32 -1.69 -5.16
CA ALA A 12 -8.33 -1.05 -6.00
C ALA A 12 -9.31 -0.23 -5.18
N VAL A 13 -9.74 -0.76 -4.04
CA VAL A 13 -10.66 -0.05 -3.15
C VAL A 13 -10.00 1.19 -2.56
N LEU A 14 -8.76 1.04 -2.08
CA LEU A 14 -8.02 2.16 -1.49
C LEU A 14 -7.74 3.24 -2.53
N TYR A 15 -7.38 2.84 -3.74
CA TYR A 15 -7.13 3.77 -4.83
C TYR A 15 -8.38 4.60 -5.12
N THR A 16 -9.52 3.95 -5.29
CA THR A 16 -10.76 4.63 -5.61
C THR A 16 -11.18 5.59 -4.48
N ALA A 17 -11.09 5.12 -3.24
CA ALA A 17 -11.44 5.95 -2.09
C ALA A 17 -10.56 7.18 -1.99
N ASP A 18 -9.26 7.00 -2.22
CA ASP A 18 -8.29 8.09 -2.16
C ASP A 18 -8.52 9.09 -3.29
N LEU A 19 -8.72 8.58 -4.50
CA LEU A 19 -8.91 9.40 -5.68
C LEU A 19 -10.17 10.25 -5.59
N THR A 20 -11.26 9.67 -5.09
CA THR A 20 -12.57 10.34 -5.03
C THR A 20 -12.82 11.06 -3.71
N GLY A 21 -12.02 10.78 -2.68
CA GLY A 21 -12.22 11.36 -1.36
C GLY A 21 -13.43 10.80 -0.63
N THR A 22 -13.89 9.61 -1.02
CA THR A 22 -15.09 9.00 -0.42
C THR A 22 -14.73 7.84 0.49
N VAL A 23 -15.64 7.54 1.42
CA VAL A 23 -15.50 6.36 2.28
C VAL A 23 -16.00 5.15 1.49
N PRO A 24 -15.19 4.10 1.38
CA PRO A 24 -15.60 2.94 0.58
C PRO A 24 -16.68 2.12 1.28
N ASP A 25 -17.56 1.55 0.46
CA ASP A 25 -18.56 0.60 0.94
C ASP A 25 -17.95 -0.78 0.93
N LEU A 26 -17.82 -1.39 2.11
CA LEU A 26 -17.14 -2.68 2.27
C LEU A 26 -18.10 -3.85 2.41
N THR A 27 -19.40 -3.61 2.33
CA THR A 27 -20.41 -4.62 2.67
C THR A 27 -20.38 -5.86 1.78
N GLU A 28 -20.01 -5.70 0.51
CA GLU A 28 -20.02 -6.80 -0.45
C GLU A 28 -18.65 -7.42 -0.67
N LEU A 29 -17.66 -7.02 0.10
CA LEU A 29 -16.28 -7.47 -0.11
C LEU A 29 -15.95 -8.68 0.76
N PRO A 30 -15.08 -9.58 0.26
CA PRO A 30 -14.59 -10.67 1.08
C PRO A 30 -13.90 -10.15 2.34
N ARG A 31 -13.97 -10.90 3.41
CA ARG A 31 -13.43 -10.50 4.69
C ARG A 31 -11.96 -10.12 4.63
N ARG A 32 -11.17 -10.86 3.85
CA ARG A 32 -9.74 -10.59 3.73
C ARG A 32 -9.47 -9.21 3.11
N VAL A 33 -10.29 -8.84 2.13
CA VAL A 33 -10.17 -7.51 1.49
C VAL A 33 -10.56 -6.43 2.50
N THR A 34 -11.67 -6.64 3.20
CA THR A 34 -12.14 -5.69 4.20
C THR A 34 -11.10 -5.45 5.29
N ARG A 35 -10.44 -6.50 5.77
CA ARG A 35 -9.40 -6.37 6.79
C ARG A 35 -8.25 -5.48 6.32
N TYR A 36 -7.80 -5.66 5.08
CA TYR A 36 -6.74 -4.82 4.52
C TYR A 36 -7.18 -3.36 4.45
N VAL A 37 -8.37 -3.14 3.89
CA VAL A 37 -8.85 -1.77 3.69
C VAL A 37 -9.06 -1.07 5.02
N GLU A 38 -9.74 -1.71 5.95
CA GLU A 38 -9.97 -1.13 7.27
C GLU A 38 -8.68 -0.90 8.04
N GLY A 39 -7.75 -1.85 7.92
CA GLY A 39 -6.46 -1.74 8.59
C GLY A 39 -5.67 -0.53 8.11
N VAL A 40 -5.66 -0.29 6.82
CA VAL A 40 -4.97 0.86 6.25
C VAL A 40 -5.69 2.16 6.64
N LEU A 41 -7.00 2.21 6.44
CA LEU A 41 -7.75 3.44 6.68
C LEU A 41 -7.74 3.85 8.16
N SER A 42 -7.83 2.90 9.06
CA SER A 42 -7.85 3.21 10.49
C SER A 42 -6.50 3.72 11.00
N ARG A 43 -5.42 3.41 10.29
CA ARG A 43 -4.06 3.83 10.67
C ARG A 43 -3.45 4.78 9.68
N ARG A 44 -4.25 5.34 8.80
CA ARG A 44 -3.74 6.14 7.70
C ARG A 44 -2.81 7.27 8.12
N GLU A 45 -3.16 8.00 9.18
CA GLU A 45 -2.31 9.10 9.64
C GLU A 45 -0.95 8.62 10.11
N GLU A 46 -0.92 7.53 10.86
CA GLU A 46 0.33 6.94 11.34
C GLU A 46 1.18 6.44 10.18
N LEU A 47 0.54 5.73 9.25
CA LEU A 47 1.25 5.20 8.09
C LEU A 47 1.83 6.33 7.25
N ASP A 48 1.04 7.36 6.99
CA ASP A 48 1.49 8.48 6.18
C ASP A 48 2.64 9.24 6.82
N ALA A 49 2.63 9.37 8.14
CA ALA A 49 3.73 10.03 8.86
C ALA A 49 5.03 9.24 8.68
N GLU A 50 4.97 7.91 8.80
CA GLU A 50 6.15 7.06 8.62
C GLU A 50 6.65 7.12 7.18
N ILE A 51 5.72 7.06 6.22
CA ILE A 51 6.06 7.09 4.80
C ILE A 51 6.73 8.42 4.45
N SER A 52 6.16 9.51 4.91
CA SER A 52 6.73 10.84 4.64
C SER A 52 8.13 10.99 5.21
N ALA A 53 8.37 10.42 6.38
CA ALA A 53 9.69 10.47 6.99
C ALA A 53 10.72 9.65 6.19
N ALA A 54 10.28 8.52 5.63
CA ALA A 54 11.18 7.64 4.88
C ALA A 54 11.40 8.10 3.44
N ALA A 55 10.39 8.70 2.83
CA ALA A 55 10.47 9.12 1.43
C ALA A 55 11.05 10.53 1.33
N THR A 56 12.32 10.63 1.64
CA THR A 56 13.05 11.91 1.66
C THR A 56 12.85 12.66 0.33
N GLY A 57 12.40 13.89 0.43
CA GLY A 57 12.19 14.72 -0.74
C GLY A 57 10.85 14.52 -1.44
N TRP A 58 10.04 13.58 -0.95
CA TRP A 58 8.73 13.32 -1.53
C TRP A 58 7.64 13.46 -0.48
N ARG A 59 6.71 14.36 -0.73
CA ARG A 59 5.52 14.49 0.12
C ARG A 59 4.51 13.46 -0.35
N ILE A 60 3.85 12.82 0.58
CA ILE A 60 2.90 11.77 0.24
C ILE A 60 1.77 12.28 -0.66
N GLU A 61 1.37 13.54 -0.46
CA GLU A 61 0.31 14.15 -1.28
C GLU A 61 0.72 14.29 -2.74
N ARG A 62 2.02 14.29 -3.03
CA ARG A 62 2.53 14.42 -4.38
C ARG A 62 2.87 13.11 -5.05
N MET A 63 2.80 12.01 -4.31
CA MET A 63 3.02 10.70 -4.89
C MET A 63 1.84 10.33 -5.77
N PRO A 64 2.06 9.59 -6.86
CA PRO A 64 0.94 9.03 -7.63
C PRO A 64 0.01 8.27 -6.70
N VAL A 65 -1.30 8.38 -6.93
CA VAL A 65 -2.30 7.78 -6.04
C VAL A 65 -2.09 6.26 -5.91
N VAL A 66 -1.74 5.60 -7.02
CA VAL A 66 -1.46 4.16 -7.00
C VAL A 66 -0.27 3.87 -6.09
N ASP A 67 0.83 4.59 -6.30
CA ASP A 67 2.08 4.35 -5.56
C ASP A 67 1.90 4.51 -4.06
N ARG A 68 1.27 5.62 -3.65
CA ARG A 68 1.13 5.86 -2.21
C ARG A 68 0.22 4.84 -1.54
N ASN A 69 -0.78 4.34 -2.25
CA ASN A 69 -1.66 3.32 -1.68
C ASN A 69 -1.00 1.95 -1.62
N ILE A 70 -0.12 1.64 -2.58
CA ILE A 70 0.69 0.43 -2.52
C ILE A 70 1.61 0.48 -1.30
N ILE A 71 2.25 1.62 -1.08
CA ILE A 71 3.17 1.78 0.04
C ILE A 71 2.43 1.70 1.37
N ARG A 72 1.27 2.33 1.47
CA ARG A 72 0.43 2.25 2.67
C ARG A 72 0.07 0.81 3.00
N LEU A 73 -0.38 0.08 1.98
CA LEU A 73 -0.79 -1.31 2.13
C LEU A 73 0.39 -2.18 2.58
N ALA A 74 1.55 -1.99 1.94
CA ALA A 74 2.74 -2.76 2.29
C ALA A 74 3.21 -2.44 3.71
N LEU A 75 3.20 -1.17 4.09
CA LEU A 75 3.61 -0.78 5.43
C LEU A 75 2.67 -1.37 6.47
N TYR A 76 1.37 -1.36 6.19
CA TYR A 76 0.39 -2.00 7.06
C TYR A 76 0.77 -3.48 7.28
N GLU A 77 1.08 -4.19 6.18
CA GLU A 77 1.47 -5.60 6.28
C GLU A 77 2.77 -5.79 7.08
N LEU A 78 3.74 -4.91 6.87
CA LEU A 78 4.99 -4.97 7.62
C LEU A 78 4.76 -4.79 9.12
N ARG A 79 3.88 -3.89 9.49
CA ARG A 79 3.58 -3.62 10.90
C ARG A 79 2.79 -4.76 11.54
N LYS A 80 1.95 -5.43 10.76
CA LYS A 80 1.25 -6.62 11.24
C LYS A 80 2.22 -7.77 11.53
N GLY A 81 3.26 -7.88 10.74
CA GLY A 81 4.28 -8.89 10.96
C GLY A 81 3.83 -10.32 10.69
N GLU A 82 2.77 -10.51 9.93
CA GLU A 82 2.24 -11.85 9.63
C GLU A 82 2.84 -12.49 8.40
N MET A 83 3.55 -11.70 7.59
CA MET A 83 4.15 -12.17 6.35
C MET A 83 5.65 -11.87 6.38
N PRO A 84 6.47 -12.73 5.76
CA PRO A 84 7.90 -12.41 5.65
C PRO A 84 8.12 -11.08 4.93
N VAL A 85 9.08 -10.31 5.42
CA VAL A 85 9.38 -8.98 4.88
C VAL A 85 9.65 -9.05 3.37
N GLY A 86 10.44 -10.03 2.93
CA GLY A 86 10.75 -10.18 1.51
C GLY A 86 9.52 -10.39 0.64
N VAL A 87 8.53 -11.12 1.16
CA VAL A 87 7.29 -11.36 0.44
C VAL A 87 6.50 -10.05 0.31
N VAL A 88 6.40 -9.29 1.41
CA VAL A 88 5.67 -8.02 1.39
C VAL A 88 6.29 -7.07 0.36
N VAL A 89 7.61 -6.93 0.37
CA VAL A 89 8.30 -6.05 -0.57
C VAL A 89 8.12 -6.52 -2.01
N SER A 90 8.30 -7.82 -2.25
CA SER A 90 8.16 -8.38 -3.59
C SER A 90 6.76 -8.16 -4.15
N GLU A 91 5.73 -8.39 -3.33
CA GLU A 91 4.34 -8.19 -3.76
C GLU A 91 4.04 -6.73 -4.04
N ALA A 92 4.56 -5.82 -3.22
CA ALA A 92 4.36 -4.39 -3.43
C ALA A 92 5.01 -3.92 -4.73
N VAL A 93 6.23 -4.37 -5.00
CA VAL A 93 6.94 -4.03 -6.24
C VAL A 93 6.18 -4.57 -7.45
N ASN A 94 5.67 -5.80 -7.36
CA ASN A 94 4.88 -6.38 -8.44
C ASN A 94 3.60 -5.60 -8.70
N LEU A 95 2.93 -5.15 -7.64
CA LEU A 95 1.72 -4.32 -7.79
C LEU A 95 2.06 -3.02 -8.52
N ALA A 96 3.18 -2.39 -8.15
CA ALA A 96 3.60 -1.14 -8.78
C ALA A 96 3.88 -1.34 -10.26
N LYS A 97 4.56 -2.43 -10.62
CA LYS A 97 4.86 -2.71 -12.01
C LYS A 97 3.63 -3.03 -12.83
N ARG A 98 2.65 -3.72 -12.24
CA ARG A 98 1.43 -4.12 -12.95
C ARG A 98 0.45 -2.95 -13.12
N PHE A 99 0.33 -2.12 -12.09
CA PHE A 99 -0.70 -1.08 -12.08
C PHE A 99 -0.17 0.33 -12.25
N SER A 100 1.14 0.50 -12.32
CA SER A 100 1.76 1.80 -12.54
C SER A 100 2.88 1.65 -13.58
N THR A 101 4.15 1.85 -13.20
CA THR A 101 5.27 1.79 -14.14
C THR A 101 6.44 1.04 -13.53
N GLU A 102 7.44 0.71 -14.36
CA GLU A 102 8.71 0.14 -13.88
C GLU A 102 9.39 1.09 -12.91
N ARG A 103 9.30 2.37 -13.20
CA ARG A 103 9.86 3.42 -12.36
C ARG A 103 9.19 3.42 -10.99
N SER A 104 7.88 3.20 -10.96
CA SER A 104 7.14 3.09 -9.70
C SER A 104 7.59 1.88 -8.90
N GLY A 105 7.90 0.78 -9.56
CA GLY A 105 8.43 -0.40 -8.87
C GLY A 105 9.70 -0.09 -8.12
N ALA A 106 10.63 0.61 -8.76
CA ALA A 106 11.89 1.01 -8.13
C ALA A 106 11.66 2.00 -7.00
N PHE A 107 10.76 2.95 -7.20
CA PHE A 107 10.42 3.95 -6.18
C PHE A 107 9.83 3.28 -4.93
N VAL A 108 8.84 2.41 -5.13
CA VAL A 108 8.19 1.69 -4.03
C VAL A 108 9.21 0.85 -3.26
N LYS A 109 10.08 0.15 -3.99
CA LYS A 109 11.12 -0.66 -3.37
C LYS A 109 12.04 0.19 -2.51
N GLY A 110 12.44 1.35 -3.02
CA GLY A 110 13.32 2.26 -2.29
C GLY A 110 12.71 2.78 -1.00
N VAL A 111 11.45 3.19 -1.06
CA VAL A 111 10.76 3.70 0.13
C VAL A 111 10.60 2.59 1.17
N LEU A 112 10.21 1.39 0.73
CA LEU A 112 10.04 0.27 1.66
C LEU A 112 11.35 -0.14 2.29
N ALA A 113 12.46 -0.11 1.54
CA ALA A 113 13.77 -0.41 2.10
C ALA A 113 14.12 0.54 3.23
N LYS A 114 13.82 1.82 3.06
CA LYS A 114 14.03 2.83 4.09
C LYS A 114 13.17 2.56 5.33
N LEU A 115 11.91 2.24 5.11
CA LEU A 115 10.99 1.95 6.21
C LEU A 115 11.45 0.75 7.02
N ILE A 116 11.98 -0.25 6.36
CA ILE A 116 12.48 -1.46 7.01
C ILE A 116 13.73 -1.15 7.82
N GLU A 117 14.67 -0.36 7.24
CA GLU A 117 15.89 0.05 7.92
C GLU A 117 15.63 0.80 9.21
N GLU A 118 14.64 1.66 9.20
CA GLU A 118 14.36 2.56 10.32
C GLU A 118 13.49 1.94 11.41
N HIS A 119 13.06 0.71 11.17
CA HIS A 119 12.20 0.03 12.12
C HIS A 119 12.96 -1.07 12.91
#